data_332441b795dd0de0ab06fb801ed0dea2
#
_entry.id   332441b795dd0de0ab06fb801ed0dea2
#
_cell.length_a   1.000
_cell.length_b   1.000
_cell.length_c   1.000
_cell.angle_alpha   90.00
_cell.angle_beta   90.00
_cell.angle_gamma   90.00
#
_symmetry.space_group_name_H-M   'P 1'
#
loop_
_entity.id
_entity.type
_entity.pdbx_description
1 polymer ?
#
loop_
_entity_poly.entity_id
_entity_poly.type
_entity_poly.pdbx_seq_one_letter_code
_entity_poly.pdbx_strand_id
1 'polypeptide(L)'
;MQKTERSMDKNLLERYLSETENVVDTARLRLRRQATVVHLMKLEGKDVAPAVELMTQFERVLTIWEGIRDFLLRQLGRELPPAAGDD
;
A
#
# COMPACT_ATOMS: atom_id res chain seq x y z
N MET A 1 20.60 -28.05 -7.12
CA MET A 1 20.60 -27.40 -6.90
C MET A 1 20.15 -26.33 -7.48
N GLN A 2 19.75 -26.22 -8.38
CA GLN A 2 19.37 -25.20 -9.01
C GLN A 2 18.04 -24.72 -8.67
N LYS A 3 17.28 -25.42 -7.98
CA LYS A 3 16.08 -24.96 -7.58
C LYS A 3 16.15 -23.70 -6.88
N THR A 4 17.04 -23.49 -6.00
CA THR A 4 17.17 -22.27 -5.27
C THR A 4 17.55 -21.15 -6.12
N GLU A 5 18.23 -21.40 -7.20
CA GLU A 5 18.62 -20.34 -8.01
C GLU A 5 17.51 -19.82 -8.85
N ARG A 6 16.60 -20.68 -9.25
CA ARG A 6 15.55 -20.25 -10.06
C ARG A 6 14.42 -19.65 -9.32
N SER A 7 14.13 -20.06 -8.12
CA SER A 7 13.05 -19.50 -7.38
C SER A 7 13.61 -18.80 -6.17
N MET A 8 13.03 -17.70 -5.80
CA MET A 8 13.47 -17.00 -4.64
C MET A 8 13.26 -17.85 -3.42
N ASP A 9 14.13 -17.67 -2.47
CA ASP A 9 14.03 -18.35 -1.20
C ASP A 9 12.70 -17.98 -0.57
N LYS A 10 11.94 -18.96 -0.18
CA LYS A 10 10.64 -18.74 0.42
C LYS A 10 10.73 -17.89 1.68
N ASN A 11 11.75 -18.10 2.49
CA ASN A 11 11.93 -17.31 3.71
C ASN A 11 12.18 -15.85 3.38
N LEU A 12 12.92 -15.58 2.32
CA LEU A 12 13.19 -14.22 1.90
C LEU A 12 11.92 -13.57 1.38
N LEU A 13 11.13 -14.30 0.62
CA LEU A 13 9.85 -13.77 0.12
C LEU A 13 8.92 -13.47 1.28
N GLU A 14 8.90 -14.32 2.29
CA GLU A 14 8.03 -14.07 3.45
C GLU A 14 8.49 -12.88 4.25
N ARG A 15 9.79 -12.66 4.32
CA ARG A 15 10.31 -11.49 5.01
C ARG A 15 9.94 -10.22 4.24
N TYR A 16 10.12 -10.25 2.93
CA TYR A 16 9.74 -9.11 2.12
C TYR A 16 8.25 -8.83 2.20
N LEU A 17 7.43 -9.89 2.23
CA LEU A 17 6.00 -9.70 2.36
C LEU A 17 5.66 -9.03 3.68
N SER A 18 6.27 -9.48 4.77
CA SER A 18 6.00 -8.89 6.08
C SER A 18 6.37 -7.41 6.10
N GLU A 19 7.52 -7.07 5.54
CA GLU A 19 7.97 -5.68 5.49
C GLU A 19 7.06 -4.86 4.59
N THR A 20 6.63 -5.43 3.48
CA THR A 20 5.75 -4.72 2.56
C THR A 20 4.38 -4.48 3.19
N GLU A 21 3.88 -5.45 3.94
CA GLU A 21 2.60 -5.27 4.63
C GLU A 21 2.68 -4.14 5.64
N ASN A 22 3.81 -4.00 6.32
CA ASN A 22 3.99 -2.88 7.24
C ASN A 22 3.99 -1.56 6.49
N VAL A 23 4.60 -1.51 5.32
CA VAL A 23 4.62 -0.30 4.51
C VAL A 23 3.20 0.03 4.03
N VAL A 24 2.45 -0.97 3.60
CA VAL A 24 1.07 -0.78 3.14
C VAL A 24 0.23 -0.22 4.29
N ASP A 25 0.37 -0.78 5.49
CA ASP A 25 -0.39 -0.30 6.64
C ASP A 25 -0.06 1.14 6.97
N THR A 26 1.22 1.51 6.91
CA THR A 26 1.65 2.87 7.17
C THR A 26 1.11 3.82 6.09
N ALA A 27 1.14 3.38 4.83
CA ALA A 27 0.64 4.21 3.73
C ALA A 27 -0.85 4.45 3.87
N ARG A 28 -1.60 3.41 4.28
CA ARG A 28 -3.04 3.57 4.51
C ARG A 28 -3.32 4.54 5.63
N LEU A 29 -2.54 4.48 6.70
CA LEU A 29 -2.72 5.39 7.82
C LEU A 29 -2.46 6.82 7.39
N ARG A 30 -1.41 7.04 6.62
CA ARG A 30 -1.09 8.37 6.11
C ARG A 30 -2.21 8.92 5.24
N LEU A 31 -2.76 8.06 4.39
CA LEU A 31 -3.84 8.48 3.52
C LEU A 31 -5.07 8.87 4.33
N ARG A 32 -5.42 8.08 5.35
CA ARG A 32 -6.57 8.40 6.18
C ARG A 32 -6.37 9.71 6.92
N ARG A 33 -5.16 9.94 7.43
CA ARG A 33 -4.86 11.17 8.14
C ARG A 33 -4.96 12.38 7.21
N GLN A 34 -4.47 12.21 5.98
CA GLN A 34 -4.53 13.30 5.03
C GLN A 34 -5.97 13.59 4.60
N ALA A 35 -6.79 12.56 4.48
CA ALA A 35 -8.20 12.76 4.18
C ALA A 35 -8.89 13.56 5.28
N THR A 36 -8.53 13.30 6.53
CA THR A 36 -9.06 14.08 7.66
C THR A 36 -8.61 15.53 7.57
N VAL A 37 -7.35 15.77 7.21
CA VAL A 37 -6.85 17.13 7.07
C VAL A 37 -7.65 17.88 6.00
N VAL A 38 -7.89 17.24 4.85
CA VAL A 38 -8.66 17.85 3.79
C VAL A 38 -10.08 18.20 4.28
N HIS A 39 -10.69 17.27 5.01
CA HIS A 39 -12.03 17.49 5.52
C HIS A 39 -12.08 18.68 6.47
N LEU A 40 -11.13 18.75 7.40
CA LEU A 40 -11.10 19.85 8.35
C LEU A 40 -10.82 21.17 7.67
N MET A 41 -9.96 21.20 6.68
CA MET A 41 -9.68 22.42 5.95
C MET A 41 -10.93 22.91 5.20
N LYS A 42 -11.72 22.00 4.66
CA LYS A 42 -12.96 22.36 4.00
C LYS A 42 -13.91 23.00 4.99
N LEU A 43 -14.02 22.45 6.18
CA LEU A 43 -14.89 22.99 7.20
C LEU A 43 -14.44 24.39 7.60
N GLU A 44 -13.16 24.67 7.51
CA GLU A 44 -12.64 25.98 7.88
C GLU A 44 -12.61 26.97 6.70
N GLY A 45 -13.07 26.53 5.55
CA GLY A 45 -13.09 27.40 4.38
C GLY A 45 -11.74 27.67 3.77
N LYS A 46 -10.76 26.81 4.04
CA LYS A 46 -9.41 27.00 3.50
C LYS A 46 -9.28 26.38 2.13
N ASP A 47 -8.24 26.85 1.40
CA ASP A 47 -7.96 26.28 0.08
C ASP A 47 -7.38 24.88 0.28
N VAL A 48 -8.10 23.88 -0.20
CA VAL A 48 -7.71 22.48 0.00
C VAL A 48 -6.84 21.93 -1.12
N ALA A 49 -6.62 22.68 -2.19
CA ALA A 49 -5.93 22.15 -3.36
C ALA A 49 -4.57 21.51 -3.04
N PRO A 50 -3.68 22.17 -2.28
CA PRO A 50 -2.41 21.53 -1.96
C PRO A 50 -2.57 20.27 -1.12
N ALA A 51 -3.55 20.26 -0.21
CA ALA A 51 -3.77 19.10 0.64
C ALA A 51 -4.35 17.92 -0.15
N VAL A 52 -5.21 18.20 -1.12
CA VAL A 52 -5.75 17.18 -1.99
C VAL A 52 -4.66 16.62 -2.89
N GLU A 53 -3.76 17.46 -3.36
CA GLU A 53 -2.67 17.01 -4.20
C GLU A 53 -1.78 16.04 -3.43
N LEU A 54 -1.48 16.36 -2.18
CA LEU A 54 -0.69 15.45 -1.35
C LEU A 54 -1.43 14.13 -1.10
N MET A 55 -2.74 14.20 -0.89
CA MET A 55 -3.54 13.00 -0.71
C MET A 55 -3.47 12.11 -1.94
N THR A 56 -3.51 12.70 -3.13
CA THR A 56 -3.40 11.95 -4.38
C THR A 56 -2.04 11.25 -4.47
N GLN A 57 -0.98 11.92 -4.02
CA GLN A 57 0.34 11.29 -4.01
C GLN A 57 0.38 10.11 -3.06
N PHE A 58 -0.25 10.24 -1.89
CA PHE A 58 -0.32 9.13 -0.94
C PHE A 58 -1.11 7.96 -1.53
N GLU A 59 -2.16 8.23 -2.28
CA GLU A 59 -2.93 7.18 -2.95
C GLU A 59 -2.09 6.44 -3.96
N ARG A 60 -1.27 7.15 -4.71
CA ARG A 60 -0.40 6.53 -5.71
C ARG A 60 0.64 5.63 -5.04
N VAL A 61 1.23 6.12 -3.97
CA VAL A 61 2.24 5.34 -3.24
C VAL A 61 1.60 4.07 -2.68
N LEU A 62 0.41 4.19 -2.11
CA LEU A 62 -0.29 3.04 -1.57
C LEU A 62 -0.57 2.00 -2.67
N THR A 63 -1.02 2.46 -3.83
CA THR A 63 -1.31 1.56 -4.95
C THR A 63 -0.05 0.80 -5.38
N ILE A 64 1.08 1.48 -5.43
CA ILE A 64 2.34 0.84 -5.81
C ILE A 64 2.69 -0.25 -4.81
N TRP A 65 2.60 0.04 -3.52
CA TRP A 65 2.99 -0.93 -2.50
C TRP A 65 2.01 -2.09 -2.42
N GLU A 66 0.72 -1.84 -2.66
CA GLU A 66 -0.25 -2.93 -2.73
C GLU A 66 0.06 -3.84 -3.91
N GLY A 67 0.52 -3.28 -5.02
CA GLY A 67 0.93 -4.10 -6.16
C GLY A 67 2.13 -4.97 -5.83
N ILE A 68 3.09 -4.43 -5.09
CA ILE A 68 4.25 -5.20 -4.67
C ILE A 68 3.82 -6.32 -3.73
N ARG A 69 2.92 -6.01 -2.77
CA ARG A 69 2.40 -7.03 -1.87
C ARG A 69 1.73 -8.15 -2.65
N ASP A 70 0.90 -7.79 -3.61
CA ASP A 70 0.17 -8.79 -4.39
C ASP A 70 1.11 -9.66 -5.19
N PHE A 71 2.17 -9.07 -5.73
CA PHE A 71 3.18 -9.84 -6.45
C PHE A 71 3.82 -10.88 -5.52
N LEU A 72 4.19 -10.47 -4.30
CA LEU A 72 4.82 -11.37 -3.34
C LEU A 72 3.86 -12.48 -2.92
N LEU A 73 2.58 -12.14 -2.73
CA LEU A 73 1.59 -13.15 -2.40
C LEU A 73 1.47 -14.20 -3.50
N ARG A 74 1.48 -13.75 -4.76
CA ARG A 74 1.42 -14.69 -5.87
C ARG A 74 2.64 -15.57 -5.91
N GLN A 75 3.81 -15.00 -5.67
CA GLN A 75 5.05 -15.80 -5.66
C GLN A 75 5.02 -16.85 -4.56
N LEU A 76 4.33 -16.58 -3.47
CA LEU A 76 4.19 -17.53 -2.37
C LEU A 76 3.00 -18.46 -2.55
N GLY A 77 2.26 -18.32 -3.64
CA GLY A 77 1.09 -19.15 -3.88
C GLY A 77 -0.07 -18.84 -2.96
N ARG A 78 -0.12 -17.62 -2.43
CA ARG A 78 -1.16 -17.24 -1.48
C ARG A 78 -2.25 -16.47 -2.18
N GLU A 79 -3.41 -16.51 -1.53
CA GLU A 79 -4.57 -15.83 -2.07
C GLU A 79 -4.42 -14.32 -1.92
N LEU A 80 -4.84 -13.59 -2.95
CA LEU A 80 -4.78 -12.14 -2.90
C LEU A 80 -5.93 -11.58 -2.09
N PRO A 81 -5.72 -10.44 -1.41
CA PRO A 81 -6.81 -9.80 -0.69
C PRO A 81 -7.79 -9.19 -1.68
N PRO A 82 -9.02 -8.96 -1.26
CA PRO A 82 -9.99 -8.32 -2.16
C PRO A 82 -9.56 -6.89 -2.46
N ALA A 83 -9.93 -6.42 -3.63
CA ALA A 83 -9.60 -5.08 -4.02
C ALA A 83 -10.35 -4.10 -3.12
N ALA A 84 -9.76 -2.93 -2.92
CA ALA A 84 -10.39 -1.92 -2.11
C ALA A 84 -11.70 -1.51 -2.76
N GLY A 85 -12.75 -1.45 -1.99
CA GLY A 85 -14.03 -1.07 -2.52
C GLY A 85 -14.86 -2.21 -3.07
N ASP A 86 -14.32 -3.40 -3.07
CA ASP A 86 -15.05 -4.53 -3.50
C ASP A 86 -15.79 -5.09 -2.32
N ASP A 87 -16.90 -4.70 -2.05
CA ASP A 87 -17.58 -5.22 -0.87
C ASP A 87 -18.78 -6.02 -1.14
#